data_046fba32c3d7288670958fd24d1e5932
#
_entry.id   046fba32c3d7288670958fd24d1e5932
#
_cell.length_a   1.000
_cell.length_b   1.000
_cell.length_c   1.000
_cell.angle_alpha   90.00
_cell.angle_beta   90.00
_cell.angle_gamma   90.00
#
_symmetry.space_group_name_H-M   'P 1'
#
loop_
_entity.id
_entity.type
_entity.pdbx_description
1 polymer ?
#
loop_
_entity_poly.entity_id
_entity_poly.type
_entity_poly.pdbx_seq_one_letter_code
_entity_poly.pdbx_strand_id
1 'polypeptide(L)'
;MVSSHVDKQWSLITWSSLATLLAAALSVFSHQACQAGDAPATQRGETISTLDAEVQPLLYWAPESATEQPTPLLVFLHSWSSDYQQDNSKWLDACQERNWIWLHPNFRGANQAPKACGSKYARQDVLDAIAFAGKRWNVDPQRVYLAGVSGGGHMALLMAGHHPDAFSAVSAWVAPTDLAEWHRFHTKNGKPQKYAVMIEKSLGGAPGASAAIDADYRDRSPVFHLDRVGDLPVSIWAGVDDGHSGSVPIRHSLTAFNAIAAAHGDSIISEIEIEELGRAKRLSVPQHSDEESDPALGTTLLLRRRSGESMITIFEGGHESHPASAMEWLSSKRRAVSTHW
;
A
#
# COMPACT_ATOMS: atom_id res chain seq x y z
N MET A 1 -7.73 79.37 41.30
CA MET A 1 -6.65 80.42 41.34
C MET A 1 -5.82 80.16 40.10
N VAL A 2 -5.92 81.11 39.21
CA VAL A 2 -4.89 81.79 38.43
C VAL A 2 -4.19 80.87 37.41
N SER A 3 -4.55 80.93 36.15
CA SER A 3 -4.12 81.89 35.09
C SER A 3 -2.65 81.66 34.71
N SER A 4 -2.23 81.56 33.50
CA SER A 4 -2.39 82.31 32.28
C SER A 4 -1.55 81.63 31.16
N HIS A 5 -1.96 81.51 30.00
CA HIS A 5 -1.68 82.31 28.79
C HIS A 5 -0.19 82.59 28.56
N VAL A 6 0.35 82.29 27.40
CA VAL A 6 0.58 83.15 26.25
C VAL A 6 1.35 82.43 25.12
N ASP A 7 0.78 82.30 24.03
CA ASP A 7 0.97 82.71 22.62
C ASP A 7 2.40 83.04 22.07
N LYS A 8 2.43 82.66 20.78
CA LYS A 8 3.13 83.29 19.63
C LYS A 8 4.46 82.71 19.20
N GLN A 9 4.73 82.44 18.05
CA GLN A 9 4.41 82.77 16.67
C GLN A 9 5.67 82.57 15.81
N TRP A 10 5.50 81.97 14.63
CA TRP A 10 6.18 82.18 13.36
C TRP A 10 7.73 82.21 13.25
N SER A 11 8.28 81.33 12.36
CA SER A 11 8.86 81.85 11.12
C SER A 11 9.20 80.73 10.17
N LEU A 12 8.78 80.89 8.96
CA LEU A 12 9.18 80.22 7.73
C LEU A 12 10.62 80.56 7.40
N ILE A 13 11.43 79.57 7.02
CA ILE A 13 12.54 79.74 6.09
C ILE A 13 12.53 78.54 5.14
N THR A 14 12.26 78.82 3.90
CA THR A 14 12.52 78.03 2.68
C THR A 14 14.00 78.00 2.39
N TRP A 15 14.50 76.93 1.82
CA TRP A 15 15.48 76.90 0.69
C TRP A 15 15.81 75.41 0.39
N SER A 16 15.22 74.94 -0.68
CA SER A 16 15.71 74.41 -1.97
C SER A 16 16.94 73.52 -1.99
N SER A 17 16.68 72.35 -2.63
CA SER A 17 17.50 71.64 -3.60
C SER A 17 18.79 70.96 -3.13
N LEU A 18 18.73 69.60 -3.07
CA LEU A 18 19.68 68.77 -3.79
C LEU A 18 19.08 67.37 -4.05
N ALA A 19 18.79 67.13 -5.32
CA ALA A 19 18.42 65.83 -5.82
C ALA A 19 19.65 64.91 -5.77
N THR A 20 19.55 63.80 -5.05
CA THR A 20 20.45 62.67 -5.25
C THR A 20 19.60 61.45 -5.58
N LEU A 21 19.66 61.07 -6.81
CA LEU A 21 19.11 59.83 -7.37
C LEU A 21 19.77 58.63 -6.68
N LEU A 22 19.03 57.94 -5.80
CA LEU A 22 19.33 56.57 -5.46
C LEU A 22 18.34 55.70 -6.23
N ALA A 23 18.78 55.10 -7.33
CA ALA A 23 18.07 54.04 -8.03
C ALA A 23 18.06 52.79 -7.16
N ALA A 24 17.00 52.59 -6.38
CA ALA A 24 16.71 51.32 -5.77
C ALA A 24 16.23 50.35 -6.85
N ALA A 25 17.09 49.45 -7.30
CA ALA A 25 16.72 48.32 -8.13
C ALA A 25 15.79 47.41 -7.31
N LEU A 26 14.47 47.59 -7.47
CA LEU A 26 13.47 46.62 -7.09
C LEU A 26 13.61 45.44 -8.05
N SER A 27 14.40 44.43 -7.65
CA SER A 27 14.33 43.10 -8.24
C SER A 27 12.96 42.53 -7.90
N VAL A 28 12.04 42.63 -8.82
CA VAL A 28 10.77 41.92 -8.84
C VAL A 28 11.13 40.45 -9.04
N PHE A 29 11.30 39.71 -7.94
CA PHE A 29 11.19 38.27 -7.97
C PHE A 29 9.73 37.97 -8.33
N SER A 30 9.44 37.80 -9.62
CA SER A 30 8.23 37.14 -10.04
C SER A 30 8.27 35.73 -9.48
N HIS A 31 7.58 35.53 -8.37
CA HIS A 31 7.13 34.20 -8.00
C HIS A 31 6.20 33.75 -9.13
N GLN A 32 6.74 33.06 -10.14
CA GLN A 32 5.95 32.19 -10.96
C GLN A 32 5.36 31.16 -9.99
N ALA A 33 4.12 31.39 -9.56
CA ALA A 33 3.31 30.33 -9.01
C ALA A 33 3.32 29.23 -10.09
N CYS A 34 4.02 28.14 -9.81
CA CYS A 34 3.88 26.91 -10.55
C CYS A 34 2.39 26.59 -10.45
N GLN A 35 1.62 26.87 -11.51
CA GLN A 35 0.28 26.34 -11.62
C GLN A 35 0.48 24.83 -11.50
N ALA A 36 -0.09 24.24 -10.46
CA ALA A 36 -0.24 22.79 -10.37
C ALA A 36 -1.03 22.40 -11.63
N GLY A 37 -0.32 22.00 -12.68
CA GLY A 37 -0.94 21.38 -13.83
C GLY A 37 -1.69 20.17 -13.30
N ASP A 38 -2.91 19.95 -13.79
CA ASP A 38 -3.65 18.74 -13.48
C ASP A 38 -2.71 17.54 -13.62
N ALA A 39 -2.60 16.74 -12.54
CA ALA A 39 -1.75 15.56 -12.58
C ALA A 39 -2.15 14.72 -13.80
N PRO A 40 -1.18 14.27 -14.63
CA PRO A 40 -1.52 13.58 -15.86
C PRO A 40 -2.42 12.39 -15.58
N ALA A 41 -3.55 12.33 -16.30
CA ALA A 41 -4.56 11.30 -16.15
C ALA A 41 -3.96 9.91 -16.41
N THR A 42 -4.46 8.89 -15.69
CA THR A 42 -4.12 7.49 -15.97
C THR A 42 -4.54 7.11 -17.40
N GLN A 43 -3.77 6.22 -17.99
CA GLN A 43 -4.06 5.63 -19.29
C GLN A 43 -4.59 4.21 -19.11
N ARG A 44 -5.42 3.78 -20.07
CA ARG A 44 -5.91 2.40 -20.14
C ARG A 44 -5.01 1.57 -21.05
N GLY A 45 -4.69 0.36 -20.61
CA GLY A 45 -4.01 -0.67 -21.40
C GLY A 45 -4.72 -2.02 -21.27
N GLU A 46 -4.19 -2.98 -21.99
CA GLU A 46 -4.66 -4.37 -21.96
C GLU A 46 -3.48 -5.32 -22.00
N THR A 47 -3.58 -6.42 -21.27
CA THR A 47 -2.70 -7.59 -21.37
C THR A 47 -3.50 -8.78 -21.88
N ILE A 48 -2.80 -9.75 -22.44
CA ILE A 48 -3.38 -11.04 -22.81
C ILE A 48 -2.79 -12.06 -21.85
N SER A 49 -3.65 -12.72 -21.09
CA SER A 49 -3.23 -13.75 -20.15
C SER A 49 -2.49 -14.88 -20.87
N THR A 50 -1.26 -15.15 -20.41
CA THR A 50 -0.43 -16.22 -21.01
C THR A 50 -0.95 -17.63 -20.70
N LEU A 51 -1.90 -17.78 -19.74
CA LEU A 51 -2.50 -19.08 -19.41
C LEU A 51 -3.73 -19.46 -20.26
N ASP A 52 -4.55 -18.47 -20.64
CA ASP A 52 -5.84 -18.79 -21.31
C ASP A 52 -6.24 -17.77 -22.39
N ALA A 53 -5.35 -16.90 -22.78
CA ALA A 53 -5.53 -15.86 -23.80
C ALA A 53 -6.68 -14.87 -23.52
N GLU A 54 -7.19 -14.81 -22.26
CA GLU A 54 -8.21 -13.85 -21.87
C GLU A 54 -7.62 -12.44 -21.75
N VAL A 55 -8.29 -11.46 -22.34
CA VAL A 55 -7.87 -10.06 -22.28
C VAL A 55 -8.13 -9.49 -20.88
N GLN A 56 -7.11 -8.91 -20.27
CA GLN A 56 -7.19 -8.27 -18.97
C GLN A 56 -6.87 -6.76 -19.09
N PRO A 57 -7.84 -5.89 -18.80
CA PRO A 57 -7.61 -4.46 -18.79
C PRO A 57 -6.74 -4.05 -17.59
N LEU A 58 -6.10 -2.89 -17.72
CA LEU A 58 -5.35 -2.25 -16.63
C LEU A 58 -5.36 -0.73 -16.78
N LEU A 59 -5.14 -0.02 -15.68
CA LEU A 59 -4.75 1.37 -15.71
C LEU A 59 -3.25 1.51 -15.44
N TYR A 60 -2.65 2.54 -16.01
CA TYR A 60 -1.25 2.84 -15.75
C TYR A 60 -0.95 4.34 -15.82
N TRP A 61 0.14 4.70 -15.20
CA TRP A 61 0.81 5.98 -15.36
C TRP A 61 2.33 5.76 -15.34
N ALA A 62 3.06 6.52 -16.13
CA ALA A 62 4.51 6.51 -16.12
C ALA A 62 5.05 7.93 -16.35
N PRO A 63 6.15 8.33 -15.70
CA PRO A 63 6.82 9.58 -16.01
C PRO A 63 7.45 9.52 -17.41
N GLU A 64 7.59 10.64 -18.08
CA GLU A 64 8.20 10.71 -19.42
C GLU A 64 9.61 10.10 -19.46
N SER A 65 10.36 10.29 -18.37
CA SER A 65 11.72 9.74 -18.22
C SER A 65 11.79 8.21 -18.19
N ALA A 66 10.66 7.52 -17.95
CA ALA A 66 10.65 6.07 -17.76
C ALA A 66 11.06 5.26 -19.00
N THR A 67 11.06 5.87 -20.19
CA THR A 67 11.56 5.22 -21.41
C THR A 67 13.09 5.23 -21.51
N GLU A 68 13.73 6.18 -20.86
CA GLU A 68 15.18 6.42 -20.98
C GLU A 68 15.94 5.98 -19.71
N GLN A 69 15.33 6.17 -18.53
CA GLN A 69 16.01 5.96 -17.26
C GLN A 69 15.42 4.76 -16.49
N PRO A 70 16.25 3.95 -15.81
CA PRO A 70 15.77 2.89 -14.93
C PRO A 70 14.81 3.45 -13.88
N THR A 71 13.53 3.09 -13.98
CA THR A 71 12.44 3.67 -13.20
C THR A 71 11.77 2.61 -12.32
N PRO A 72 11.53 2.86 -11.03
CA PRO A 72 10.80 1.94 -10.16
C PRO A 72 9.39 1.70 -10.69
N LEU A 73 8.90 0.47 -10.49
CA LEU A 73 7.54 0.06 -10.80
C LEU A 73 6.79 -0.28 -9.52
N LEU A 74 5.64 0.35 -9.28
CA LEU A 74 4.65 -0.11 -8.32
C LEU A 74 3.48 -0.76 -9.04
N VAL A 75 3.25 -2.05 -8.80
CA VAL A 75 2.01 -2.74 -9.15
C VAL A 75 1.08 -2.64 -7.93
N PHE A 76 -0.06 -1.97 -8.11
CA PHE A 76 -1.04 -1.79 -7.05
C PHE A 76 -2.30 -2.61 -7.34
N LEU A 77 -2.75 -3.40 -6.36
CA LEU A 77 -3.82 -4.38 -6.54
C LEU A 77 -5.13 -3.89 -5.91
N HIS A 78 -6.24 -4.00 -6.67
CA HIS A 78 -7.57 -3.58 -6.23
C HIS A 78 -8.13 -4.46 -5.10
N SER A 79 -9.12 -3.92 -4.36
CA SER A 79 -9.77 -4.58 -3.24
C SER A 79 -10.70 -5.72 -3.66
N TRP A 80 -11.20 -6.48 -2.66
CA TRP A 80 -11.93 -7.75 -2.83
C TRP A 80 -13.11 -7.71 -3.80
N SER A 81 -13.94 -6.67 -3.71
CA SER A 81 -15.19 -6.55 -4.47
C SER A 81 -15.07 -5.59 -5.66
N SER A 82 -13.85 -5.24 -6.05
CA SER A 82 -13.57 -4.21 -7.05
C SER A 82 -12.83 -4.78 -8.26
N ASP A 83 -12.38 -3.90 -9.13
CA ASP A 83 -11.60 -4.19 -10.34
C ASP A 83 -10.58 -3.08 -10.60
N TYR A 84 -9.94 -3.09 -11.77
CA TYR A 84 -8.93 -2.10 -12.17
C TYR A 84 -9.44 -0.65 -12.24
N GLN A 85 -10.74 -0.40 -12.15
CA GLN A 85 -11.33 0.94 -12.16
C GLN A 85 -11.52 1.52 -10.74
N GLN A 86 -11.15 0.75 -9.70
CA GLN A 86 -11.20 1.25 -8.33
C GLN A 86 -10.40 2.54 -8.20
N ASP A 87 -10.99 3.56 -7.58
CA ASP A 87 -10.26 4.77 -7.22
C ASP A 87 -9.17 4.47 -6.19
N ASN A 88 -7.93 4.61 -6.64
CA ASN A 88 -6.71 4.47 -5.85
C ASN A 88 -5.80 5.70 -6.06
N SER A 89 -6.41 6.87 -6.24
CA SER A 89 -5.74 8.16 -6.51
C SER A 89 -4.61 8.46 -5.53
N LYS A 90 -4.82 8.22 -4.22
CA LYS A 90 -3.77 8.44 -3.20
C LYS A 90 -2.48 7.63 -3.44
N TRP A 91 -2.59 6.42 -4.00
CA TRP A 91 -1.43 5.59 -4.34
C TRP A 91 -0.80 6.02 -5.68
N LEU A 92 -1.64 6.45 -6.62
CA LEU A 92 -1.18 7.06 -7.86
C LEU A 92 -0.40 8.36 -7.59
N ASP A 93 -0.97 9.27 -6.79
CA ASP A 93 -0.34 10.53 -6.39
C ASP A 93 1.03 10.28 -5.75
N ALA A 94 1.10 9.31 -4.84
CA ALA A 94 2.35 8.93 -4.17
C ALA A 94 3.41 8.37 -5.15
N CYS A 95 3.00 7.72 -6.24
CA CYS A 95 3.91 7.30 -7.33
C CYS A 95 4.32 8.48 -8.19
N GLN A 96 3.40 9.39 -8.51
CA GLN A 96 3.67 10.59 -9.30
C GLN A 96 4.69 11.51 -8.61
N GLU A 97 4.53 11.75 -7.31
CA GLU A 97 5.47 12.51 -6.49
C GLU A 97 6.90 11.95 -6.52
N ARG A 98 7.04 10.63 -6.72
CA ARG A 98 8.33 9.91 -6.75
C ARG A 98 8.84 9.60 -8.15
N ASN A 99 8.08 9.97 -9.17
CA ASN A 99 8.35 9.59 -10.56
C ASN A 99 8.50 8.06 -10.72
N TRP A 100 7.62 7.27 -10.09
CA TRP A 100 7.56 5.82 -10.23
C TRP A 100 6.47 5.44 -11.24
N ILE A 101 6.69 4.39 -12.01
CA ILE A 101 5.63 3.79 -12.83
C ILE A 101 4.58 3.21 -11.89
N TRP A 102 3.30 3.56 -12.12
CA TRP A 102 2.16 2.98 -11.44
C TRP A 102 1.36 2.09 -12.40
N LEU A 103 1.03 0.88 -11.95
CA LEU A 103 0.30 -0.12 -12.71
C LEU A 103 -0.83 -0.70 -11.86
N HIS A 104 -2.05 -0.72 -12.40
CA HIS A 104 -3.26 -1.19 -11.70
C HIS A 104 -3.99 -2.24 -12.55
N PRO A 105 -3.59 -3.51 -12.47
CA PRO A 105 -4.14 -4.59 -13.28
C PRO A 105 -5.50 -5.06 -12.77
N ASN A 106 -6.31 -5.64 -13.67
CA ASN A 106 -7.63 -6.22 -13.35
C ASN A 106 -7.53 -7.57 -12.62
N PHE A 107 -6.55 -8.39 -12.92
CA PHE A 107 -6.35 -9.76 -12.41
C PHE A 107 -7.65 -10.51 -12.08
N ARG A 108 -8.58 -10.54 -13.04
CA ARG A 108 -9.91 -11.19 -13.04
C ARG A 108 -11.00 -10.43 -12.28
N GLY A 109 -10.78 -9.19 -11.87
CA GLY A 109 -11.79 -8.34 -11.23
C GLY A 109 -12.23 -8.86 -9.87
N ALA A 110 -13.48 -8.57 -9.49
CA ALA A 110 -13.99 -8.90 -8.16
C ALA A 110 -13.88 -10.40 -7.83
N ASN A 111 -13.50 -10.71 -6.59
CA ASN A 111 -13.27 -12.07 -6.08
C ASN A 111 -14.57 -12.86 -5.88
N GLN A 112 -15.31 -13.13 -6.97
CA GLN A 112 -16.57 -13.86 -6.97
C GLN A 112 -16.73 -14.82 -8.17
N ALA A 113 -15.63 -15.22 -8.77
CA ALA A 113 -15.59 -16.14 -9.89
C ALA A 113 -14.40 -17.11 -9.76
N PRO A 114 -14.48 -18.33 -10.32
CA PRO A 114 -13.43 -19.36 -10.18
C PRO A 114 -12.05 -18.94 -10.67
N LYS A 115 -11.97 -18.06 -11.69
CA LYS A 115 -10.70 -17.55 -12.21
C LYS A 115 -10.17 -16.35 -11.42
N ALA A 116 -10.96 -15.73 -10.53
CA ALA A 116 -10.56 -14.65 -9.61
C ALA A 116 -10.03 -15.20 -8.27
N CYS A 117 -10.03 -14.40 -7.21
CA CYS A 117 -9.75 -14.82 -5.84
C CYS A 117 -8.42 -15.58 -5.69
N GLY A 118 -7.33 -14.99 -6.16
CA GLY A 118 -6.00 -15.58 -6.02
C GLY A 118 -5.76 -16.85 -6.81
N SER A 119 -6.63 -17.19 -7.79
CA SER A 119 -6.44 -18.36 -8.66
C SER A 119 -5.12 -18.25 -9.44
N LYS A 120 -4.66 -19.38 -9.99
CA LYS A 120 -3.47 -19.39 -10.87
C LYS A 120 -3.60 -18.41 -12.05
N TYR A 121 -4.81 -18.17 -12.57
CA TYR A 121 -5.05 -17.22 -13.65
C TYR A 121 -4.86 -15.77 -13.15
N ALA A 122 -5.45 -15.43 -12.02
CA ALA A 122 -5.29 -14.11 -11.41
C ALA A 122 -3.83 -13.82 -11.06
N ARG A 123 -3.10 -14.81 -10.52
CA ARG A 123 -1.66 -14.70 -10.24
C ARG A 123 -0.85 -14.44 -11.52
N GLN A 124 -1.14 -15.19 -12.59
CA GLN A 124 -0.47 -15.00 -13.88
C GLN A 124 -0.75 -13.64 -14.49
N ASP A 125 -1.98 -13.12 -14.38
CA ASP A 125 -2.32 -11.81 -14.93
C ASP A 125 -1.55 -10.67 -14.26
N VAL A 126 -1.18 -10.81 -12.99
CA VAL A 126 -0.27 -9.85 -12.31
C VAL A 126 1.13 -9.92 -12.93
N LEU A 127 1.66 -11.11 -13.22
CA LEU A 127 2.96 -11.27 -13.89
C LEU A 127 2.94 -10.73 -15.32
N ASP A 128 1.86 -10.99 -16.06
CA ASP A 128 1.67 -10.49 -17.41
C ASP A 128 1.59 -8.95 -17.45
N ALA A 129 1.02 -8.33 -16.39
CA ALA A 129 1.04 -6.88 -16.22
C ALA A 129 2.45 -6.33 -15.98
N ILE A 130 3.28 -7.02 -15.19
CA ILE A 130 4.70 -6.64 -15.03
C ILE A 130 5.44 -6.74 -16.35
N ALA A 131 5.22 -7.82 -17.11
CA ALA A 131 5.80 -8.00 -18.44
C ALA A 131 5.34 -6.91 -19.43
N PHE A 132 4.10 -6.44 -19.33
CA PHE A 132 3.58 -5.31 -20.11
C PHE A 132 4.38 -4.03 -19.79
N ALA A 133 4.67 -3.74 -18.51
CA ALA A 133 5.47 -2.60 -18.12
C ALA A 133 6.90 -2.69 -18.68
N GLY A 134 7.56 -3.83 -18.53
CA GLY A 134 8.93 -4.05 -19.01
C GLY A 134 9.10 -3.96 -20.53
N LYS A 135 8.02 -4.15 -21.30
CA LYS A 135 8.05 -3.95 -22.77
C LYS A 135 7.90 -2.48 -23.19
N ARG A 136 7.42 -1.61 -22.31
CA ARG A 136 7.11 -0.20 -22.61
C ARG A 136 8.12 0.77 -22.02
N TRP A 137 8.67 0.45 -20.87
CA TRP A 137 9.51 1.34 -20.11
C TRP A 137 10.79 0.65 -19.64
N ASN A 138 11.79 1.44 -19.34
CA ASN A 138 13.01 0.98 -18.70
C ASN A 138 12.76 0.79 -17.19
N VAL A 139 12.06 -0.30 -16.85
CA VAL A 139 11.78 -0.66 -15.46
C VAL A 139 13.08 -1.05 -14.77
N ASP A 140 13.33 -0.48 -13.58
CA ASP A 140 14.46 -0.88 -12.74
C ASP A 140 14.19 -2.26 -12.13
N PRO A 141 14.92 -3.32 -12.52
CA PRO A 141 14.66 -4.68 -12.05
C PRO A 141 14.94 -4.87 -10.55
N GLN A 142 15.66 -3.94 -9.92
CA GLN A 142 15.90 -3.94 -8.48
C GLN A 142 14.79 -3.24 -7.69
N ARG A 143 13.84 -2.58 -8.37
CA ARG A 143 12.77 -1.80 -7.76
C ARG A 143 11.41 -2.10 -8.39
N VAL A 144 11.02 -3.37 -8.38
CA VAL A 144 9.69 -3.84 -8.77
C VAL A 144 8.91 -4.12 -7.50
N TYR A 145 7.97 -3.27 -7.17
CA TYR A 145 7.20 -3.33 -5.93
C TYR A 145 5.78 -3.78 -6.18
N LEU A 146 5.21 -4.47 -5.18
CA LEU A 146 3.82 -4.88 -5.17
C LEU A 146 3.15 -4.32 -3.92
N ALA A 147 1.97 -3.72 -4.07
CA ALA A 147 1.18 -3.29 -2.93
C ALA A 147 -0.31 -3.52 -3.16
N GLY A 148 -1.06 -3.61 -2.05
CA GLY A 148 -2.51 -3.73 -2.12
C GLY A 148 -3.18 -3.61 -0.76
N VAL A 149 -4.47 -3.29 -0.79
CA VAL A 149 -5.30 -3.08 0.39
C VAL A 149 -6.43 -4.09 0.39
N SER A 150 -6.75 -4.69 1.55
CA SER A 150 -7.85 -5.64 1.69
C SER A 150 -7.68 -6.84 0.75
N GLY A 151 -8.58 -7.05 -0.20
CA GLY A 151 -8.43 -8.07 -1.24
C GLY A 151 -7.17 -7.91 -2.09
N GLY A 152 -6.71 -6.66 -2.33
CA GLY A 152 -5.41 -6.41 -2.96
C GLY A 152 -4.24 -6.81 -2.06
N GLY A 153 -4.35 -6.60 -0.75
CA GLY A 153 -3.38 -7.08 0.24
C GLY A 153 -3.31 -8.60 0.31
N HIS A 154 -4.48 -9.28 0.26
CA HIS A 154 -4.55 -10.73 0.12
C HIS A 154 -3.77 -11.22 -1.10
N MET A 155 -4.03 -10.63 -2.27
CA MET A 155 -3.36 -11.00 -3.51
C MET A 155 -1.88 -10.67 -3.47
N ALA A 156 -1.47 -9.55 -2.86
CA ALA A 156 -0.07 -9.17 -2.72
C ALA A 156 0.71 -10.20 -1.87
N LEU A 157 0.16 -10.62 -0.74
CA LEU A 157 0.78 -11.66 0.11
C LEU A 157 0.79 -13.03 -0.57
N LEU A 158 -0.26 -13.36 -1.33
CA LEU A 158 -0.31 -14.61 -2.08
C LEU A 158 0.78 -14.63 -3.17
N MET A 159 0.97 -13.51 -3.88
CA MET A 159 2.05 -13.35 -4.85
C MET A 159 3.43 -13.43 -4.20
N ALA A 160 3.62 -12.85 -3.01
CA ALA A 160 4.87 -12.95 -2.25
C ALA A 160 5.25 -14.42 -1.97
N GLY A 161 4.27 -15.26 -1.58
CA GLY A 161 4.51 -16.67 -1.30
C GLY A 161 4.67 -17.57 -2.53
N HIS A 162 4.00 -17.22 -3.67
CA HIS A 162 4.07 -18.03 -4.89
C HIS A 162 5.16 -17.58 -5.88
N HIS A 163 5.49 -16.29 -5.89
CA HIS A 163 6.40 -15.68 -6.87
C HIS A 163 7.34 -14.67 -6.21
N PRO A 164 8.10 -15.06 -5.14
CA PRO A 164 8.95 -14.13 -4.41
C PRO A 164 9.99 -13.45 -5.31
N ASP A 165 10.49 -14.16 -6.32
CA ASP A 165 11.51 -13.65 -7.24
C ASP A 165 10.99 -12.58 -8.21
N ALA A 166 9.68 -12.36 -8.29
CA ALA A 166 9.11 -11.35 -9.17
C ALA A 166 9.21 -9.93 -8.60
N PHE A 167 9.45 -9.79 -7.28
CA PHE A 167 9.35 -8.51 -6.58
C PHE A 167 10.63 -8.16 -5.83
N SER A 168 10.83 -6.87 -5.63
CA SER A 168 11.90 -6.33 -4.77
C SER A 168 11.42 -6.08 -3.34
N ALA A 169 10.13 -5.82 -3.17
CA ALA A 169 9.44 -5.77 -1.87
C ALA A 169 7.91 -5.81 -2.07
N VAL A 170 7.19 -6.24 -1.03
CA VAL A 170 5.72 -6.32 -1.02
C VAL A 170 5.16 -5.60 0.20
N SER A 171 4.12 -4.75 0.01
CA SER A 171 3.42 -4.05 1.09
C SER A 171 1.94 -4.40 1.08
N ALA A 172 1.47 -5.09 2.11
CA ALA A 172 0.09 -5.58 2.22
C ALA A 172 -0.63 -4.93 3.41
N TRP A 173 -1.82 -4.39 3.15
CA TRP A 173 -2.61 -3.66 4.10
C TRP A 173 -3.94 -4.35 4.36
N VAL A 174 -4.27 -4.56 5.65
CA VAL A 174 -5.57 -5.08 6.13
C VAL A 174 -6.06 -6.31 5.37
N ALA A 175 -5.17 -7.27 5.15
CA ALA A 175 -5.34 -8.40 4.24
C ALA A 175 -6.01 -9.61 4.92
N PRO A 176 -7.05 -10.23 4.34
CA PRO A 176 -7.46 -11.56 4.73
C PRO A 176 -6.44 -12.59 4.23
N THR A 177 -5.90 -13.45 5.12
CA THR A 177 -4.77 -14.33 4.81
C THR A 177 -5.08 -15.82 4.92
N ASP A 178 -6.16 -16.18 5.62
CA ASP A 178 -6.76 -17.52 5.64
C ASP A 178 -8.22 -17.40 5.19
N LEU A 179 -8.53 -17.87 3.99
CA LEU A 179 -9.88 -17.74 3.43
C LEU A 179 -10.91 -18.59 4.16
N ALA A 180 -10.51 -19.72 4.77
CA ALA A 180 -11.43 -20.55 5.53
C ALA A 180 -11.77 -19.89 6.88
N GLU A 181 -10.79 -19.28 7.55
CA GLU A 181 -11.02 -18.49 8.76
C GLU A 181 -11.89 -17.26 8.45
N TRP A 182 -11.58 -16.55 7.38
CA TRP A 182 -12.32 -15.36 6.97
C TRP A 182 -13.76 -15.68 6.53
N HIS A 183 -13.96 -16.82 5.86
CA HIS A 183 -15.30 -17.35 5.56
C HIS A 183 -16.10 -17.60 6.85
N ARG A 184 -15.49 -18.26 7.85
CA ARG A 184 -16.14 -18.48 9.15
C ARG A 184 -16.50 -17.18 9.86
N PHE A 185 -15.58 -16.20 9.83
CA PHE A 185 -15.85 -14.87 10.40
C PHE A 185 -17.05 -14.18 9.75
N HIS A 186 -17.21 -14.34 8.44
CA HIS A 186 -18.33 -13.78 7.65
C HIS A 186 -19.53 -14.74 7.53
N THR A 187 -19.63 -15.77 8.37
CA THR A 187 -20.79 -16.63 8.49
C THR A 187 -21.48 -16.37 9.82
N LYS A 188 -22.71 -15.84 9.79
CA LYS A 188 -23.47 -15.48 11.01
C LYS A 188 -24.64 -16.42 11.16
N ASN A 189 -24.74 -17.12 12.32
CA ASN A 189 -25.80 -18.10 12.59
C ASN A 189 -25.95 -19.16 11.49
N GLY A 190 -24.82 -19.68 10.98
CA GLY A 190 -24.78 -20.66 9.90
C GLY A 190 -25.13 -20.11 8.52
N LYS A 191 -25.31 -18.79 8.36
CA LYS A 191 -25.63 -18.15 7.08
C LYS A 191 -24.43 -17.35 6.57
N PRO A 192 -23.84 -17.71 5.40
CA PRO A 192 -22.76 -16.93 4.80
C PRO A 192 -23.24 -15.52 4.43
N GLN A 193 -22.47 -14.51 4.81
CA GLN A 193 -22.67 -13.11 4.44
C GLN A 193 -21.89 -12.77 3.18
N LYS A 194 -21.94 -11.51 2.74
CA LYS A 194 -21.37 -11.04 1.46
C LYS A 194 -20.03 -11.68 1.10
N TYR A 195 -19.02 -11.56 1.97
CA TYR A 195 -17.68 -12.06 1.66
C TYR A 195 -17.60 -13.59 1.65
N ALA A 196 -18.26 -14.27 2.59
CA ALA A 196 -18.34 -15.73 2.58
C ALA A 196 -19.00 -16.25 1.29
N VAL A 197 -20.11 -15.63 0.84
CA VAL A 197 -20.76 -15.96 -0.43
C VAL A 197 -19.82 -15.74 -1.63
N MET A 198 -19.03 -14.66 -1.62
CA MET A 198 -18.08 -14.39 -2.71
C MET A 198 -16.97 -15.45 -2.75
N ILE A 199 -16.46 -15.86 -1.60
CA ILE A 199 -15.47 -16.94 -1.49
C ILE A 199 -16.06 -18.25 -2.03
N GLU A 200 -17.27 -18.63 -1.59
CA GLU A 200 -17.95 -19.85 -2.06
C GLU A 200 -18.14 -19.85 -3.59
N LYS A 201 -18.51 -18.71 -4.18
CA LYS A 201 -18.61 -18.57 -5.65
C LYS A 201 -17.28 -18.76 -6.35
N SER A 202 -16.19 -18.36 -5.73
CA SER A 202 -14.84 -18.48 -6.29
C SER A 202 -14.25 -19.88 -6.15
N LEU A 203 -14.55 -20.58 -5.03
CA LEU A 203 -13.95 -21.86 -4.68
C LEU A 203 -14.90 -23.05 -4.86
N GLY A 204 -16.17 -22.79 -5.21
CA GLY A 204 -17.17 -23.83 -5.49
C GLY A 204 -17.92 -24.33 -4.27
N GLY A 205 -17.74 -23.77 -3.06
CA GLY A 205 -18.47 -24.13 -1.85
C GLY A 205 -17.82 -23.64 -0.56
N ALA A 206 -18.44 -23.93 0.56
CA ALA A 206 -17.93 -23.63 1.88
C ALA A 206 -16.72 -24.49 2.27
N PRO A 207 -15.87 -24.03 3.20
CA PRO A 207 -14.79 -24.87 3.77
C PRO A 207 -15.37 -26.14 4.39
N GLY A 208 -14.74 -27.29 4.14
CA GLY A 208 -15.20 -28.61 4.59
C GLY A 208 -16.21 -29.29 3.66
N ALA A 209 -16.62 -28.66 2.55
CA ALA A 209 -17.59 -29.27 1.63
C ALA A 209 -16.98 -30.44 0.82
N SER A 210 -15.69 -30.39 0.52
CA SER A 210 -14.93 -31.50 -0.06
C SER A 210 -13.42 -31.26 0.05
N ALA A 211 -12.62 -32.34 -0.05
CA ALA A 211 -11.16 -32.23 -0.02
C ALA A 211 -10.61 -31.36 -1.17
N ALA A 212 -11.25 -31.34 -2.34
CA ALA A 212 -10.84 -30.50 -3.45
C ALA A 212 -11.08 -29.02 -3.17
N ILE A 213 -12.22 -28.67 -2.57
CA ILE A 213 -12.53 -27.31 -2.15
C ILE A 213 -11.56 -26.86 -1.05
N ASP A 214 -11.27 -27.71 -0.06
CA ASP A 214 -10.33 -27.39 1.01
C ASP A 214 -8.89 -27.18 0.48
N ALA A 215 -8.48 -27.96 -0.51
CA ALA A 215 -7.21 -27.75 -1.19
C ALA A 215 -7.16 -26.38 -1.90
N ASP A 216 -8.27 -25.97 -2.53
CA ASP A 216 -8.40 -24.65 -3.18
C ASP A 216 -8.37 -23.51 -2.14
N TYR A 217 -9.03 -23.67 -0.97
CA TYR A 217 -8.93 -22.74 0.15
C TYR A 217 -7.46 -22.55 0.59
N ARG A 218 -6.70 -23.66 0.71
CA ARG A 218 -5.27 -23.59 1.06
C ARG A 218 -4.43 -22.92 -0.04
N ASP A 219 -4.60 -23.32 -1.31
CA ASP A 219 -3.83 -22.75 -2.44
C ASP A 219 -4.02 -21.24 -2.57
N ARG A 220 -5.20 -20.73 -2.20
CA ARG A 220 -5.54 -19.31 -2.33
C ARG A 220 -5.46 -18.53 -1.02
N SER A 221 -4.97 -19.11 0.06
CA SER A 221 -4.76 -18.48 1.36
C SER A 221 -3.28 -18.16 1.58
N PRO A 222 -2.87 -16.88 1.58
CA PRO A 222 -1.47 -16.48 1.70
C PRO A 222 -0.72 -17.13 2.86
N VAL A 223 -1.36 -17.28 4.02
CA VAL A 223 -0.74 -17.78 5.25
C VAL A 223 -0.04 -19.14 5.07
N PHE A 224 -0.50 -19.97 4.11
CA PHE A 224 0.08 -21.29 3.83
C PHE A 224 1.26 -21.26 2.83
N HIS A 225 1.68 -20.09 2.39
CA HIS A 225 2.74 -19.94 1.38
C HIS A 225 3.82 -18.93 1.80
N LEU A 226 3.57 -18.15 2.86
CA LEU A 226 4.50 -17.11 3.32
C LEU A 226 5.78 -17.67 3.95
N ASP A 227 5.83 -18.95 4.24
CA ASP A 227 7.05 -19.68 4.59
C ASP A 227 8.09 -19.75 3.44
N ARG A 228 7.68 -19.36 2.22
CA ARG A 228 8.51 -19.43 1.00
C ARG A 228 9.03 -18.08 0.54
N VAL A 229 8.74 -16.99 1.27
CA VAL A 229 9.16 -15.64 0.85
C VAL A 229 10.69 -15.47 0.82
N GLY A 230 11.43 -16.30 1.56
CA GLY A 230 12.90 -16.21 1.63
C GLY A 230 13.33 -14.81 2.08
N ASP A 231 14.26 -14.22 1.34
CA ASP A 231 14.80 -12.87 1.63
C ASP A 231 13.94 -11.74 1.05
N LEU A 232 12.78 -12.03 0.43
CA LEU A 232 11.88 -10.98 -0.08
C LEU A 232 11.34 -10.13 1.08
N PRO A 233 11.60 -8.82 1.12
CA PRO A 233 11.02 -7.94 2.13
C PRO A 233 9.51 -7.86 2.00
N VAL A 234 8.77 -8.18 3.08
CA VAL A 234 7.31 -8.11 3.14
C VAL A 234 6.89 -7.23 4.30
N SER A 235 6.15 -6.13 4.05
CA SER A 235 5.53 -5.35 5.10
C SER A 235 4.03 -5.64 5.19
N ILE A 236 3.58 -5.96 6.39
CA ILE A 236 2.18 -6.28 6.69
C ILE A 236 1.66 -5.20 7.64
N TRP A 237 0.49 -4.62 7.33
CA TRP A 237 -0.08 -3.53 8.10
C TRP A 237 -1.55 -3.78 8.40
N ALA A 238 -1.98 -3.51 9.64
CA ALA A 238 -3.40 -3.58 10.00
C ALA A 238 -3.76 -2.56 11.08
N GLY A 239 -4.93 -1.95 10.93
CA GLY A 239 -5.51 -1.14 11.99
C GLY A 239 -6.13 -2.02 13.06
N VAL A 240 -5.91 -1.69 14.34
CA VAL A 240 -6.34 -2.51 15.50
C VAL A 240 -7.85 -2.68 15.61
N ASP A 241 -8.61 -1.76 15.00
CA ASP A 241 -10.07 -1.81 14.98
C ASP A 241 -10.63 -2.65 13.83
N ASP A 242 -9.80 -3.13 12.91
CA ASP A 242 -10.25 -3.99 11.82
C ASP A 242 -10.74 -5.34 12.36
N GLY A 243 -11.86 -5.81 11.84
CA GLY A 243 -12.61 -6.95 12.39
C GLY A 243 -13.62 -6.58 13.48
N HIS A 244 -13.49 -5.42 14.12
CA HIS A 244 -14.50 -4.84 15.01
C HIS A 244 -15.46 -3.91 14.26
N SER A 245 -14.92 -2.94 13.57
CA SER A 245 -15.61 -2.00 12.68
C SER A 245 -15.35 -2.26 11.19
N GLY A 246 -14.29 -2.99 10.86
CA GLY A 246 -13.90 -3.41 9.51
C GLY A 246 -14.22 -4.87 9.21
N SER A 247 -13.70 -5.36 8.09
CA SER A 247 -14.05 -6.67 7.55
C SER A 247 -13.01 -7.76 7.79
N VAL A 248 -11.80 -7.42 8.26
CA VAL A 248 -10.69 -8.37 8.41
C VAL A 248 -10.12 -8.28 9.82
N PRO A 249 -10.32 -9.30 10.68
CA PRO A 249 -9.67 -9.35 11.99
C PRO A 249 -8.16 -9.26 11.90
N ILE A 250 -7.52 -8.48 12.79
CA ILE A 250 -6.06 -8.30 12.82
C ILE A 250 -5.28 -9.61 12.96
N ARG A 251 -5.92 -10.67 13.48
CA ARG A 251 -5.32 -12.01 13.55
C ARG A 251 -4.79 -12.47 12.19
N HIS A 252 -5.47 -12.16 11.10
CA HIS A 252 -5.00 -12.49 9.75
C HIS A 252 -3.61 -11.92 9.46
N SER A 253 -3.38 -10.66 9.79
CA SER A 253 -2.08 -10.00 9.61
C SER A 253 -1.02 -10.56 10.56
N LEU A 254 -1.37 -10.80 11.82
CA LEU A 254 -0.45 -11.33 12.83
C LEU A 254 -0.01 -12.76 12.53
N THR A 255 -0.94 -13.63 12.11
CA THR A 255 -0.61 -15.02 11.73
C THR A 255 0.17 -15.10 10.42
N ALA A 256 -0.10 -14.20 9.48
CA ALA A 256 0.69 -14.08 8.24
C ALA A 256 2.15 -13.72 8.52
N PHE A 257 2.40 -12.76 9.41
CA PHE A 257 3.75 -12.43 9.84
C PHE A 257 4.41 -13.61 10.59
N ASN A 258 3.67 -14.29 11.45
CA ASN A 258 4.16 -15.46 12.16
C ASN A 258 4.62 -16.59 11.21
N ALA A 259 3.97 -16.75 10.06
CA ALA A 259 4.40 -17.72 9.05
C ALA A 259 5.79 -17.36 8.47
N ILE A 260 6.04 -16.07 8.23
CA ILE A 260 7.36 -15.57 7.79
C ILE A 260 8.39 -15.74 8.90
N ALA A 261 8.09 -15.26 10.12
CA ALA A 261 9.01 -15.30 11.24
C ALA A 261 9.42 -16.74 11.61
N ALA A 262 8.46 -17.67 11.63
CA ALA A 262 8.74 -19.08 11.88
C ALA A 262 9.65 -19.70 10.82
N ALA A 263 9.47 -19.35 9.53
CA ALA A 263 10.33 -19.84 8.46
C ALA A 263 11.77 -19.32 8.56
N HIS A 264 11.97 -18.12 9.08
CA HIS A 264 13.28 -17.54 9.35
C HIS A 264 13.91 -18.04 10.66
N GLY A 265 13.15 -18.77 11.50
CA GLY A 265 13.60 -19.19 12.84
C GLY A 265 13.56 -18.06 13.88
N ASP A 266 12.84 -17.00 13.61
CA ASP A 266 12.68 -15.86 14.50
C ASP A 266 11.50 -16.04 15.47
N SER A 267 11.43 -15.19 16.51
CA SER A 267 10.33 -15.18 17.48
C SER A 267 9.03 -14.79 16.82
N ILE A 268 7.97 -15.57 17.05
CA ILE A 268 6.62 -15.29 16.61
C ILE A 268 5.87 -14.41 17.63
N ILE A 269 4.84 -13.72 17.19
CA ILE A 269 3.87 -13.04 18.04
C ILE A 269 3.03 -14.13 18.73
N SER A 270 3.00 -14.14 20.06
CA SER A 270 2.31 -15.17 20.83
C SER A 270 0.77 -15.05 20.73
N GLU A 271 0.06 -16.16 20.98
CA GLU A 271 -1.42 -16.12 21.03
C GLU A 271 -1.93 -15.15 22.09
N ILE A 272 -1.18 -14.96 23.20
CA ILE A 272 -1.55 -13.99 24.24
C ILE A 272 -1.51 -12.57 23.68
N GLU A 273 -0.44 -12.18 22.99
CA GLU A 273 -0.33 -10.86 22.34
C GLU A 273 -1.40 -10.66 21.26
N ILE A 274 -1.70 -11.70 20.47
CA ILE A 274 -2.78 -11.66 19.46
C ILE A 274 -4.13 -11.41 20.13
N GLU A 275 -4.42 -12.11 21.23
CA GLU A 275 -5.68 -11.94 21.95
C GLU A 275 -5.76 -10.58 22.67
N GLU A 276 -4.67 -10.09 23.26
CA GLU A 276 -4.61 -8.76 23.87
C GLU A 276 -4.91 -7.66 22.86
N LEU A 277 -4.23 -7.67 21.72
CA LEU A 277 -4.50 -6.71 20.63
C LEU A 277 -5.93 -6.83 20.11
N GLY A 278 -6.43 -8.05 19.92
CA GLY A 278 -7.78 -8.28 19.43
C GLY A 278 -8.88 -7.83 20.40
N ARG A 279 -8.66 -7.87 21.70
CA ARG A 279 -9.67 -7.53 22.72
C ARG A 279 -9.45 -6.17 23.35
N ALA A 280 -8.22 -5.91 23.81
CA ALA A 280 -7.87 -4.70 24.54
C ALA A 280 -7.28 -3.60 23.66
N LYS A 281 -7.01 -3.91 22.40
CA LYS A 281 -6.42 -3.02 21.38
C LYS A 281 -5.06 -2.45 21.78
N ARG A 282 -4.36 -3.14 22.68
CA ARG A 282 -3.04 -2.80 23.18
C ARG A 282 -2.38 -4.01 23.81
N LEU A 283 -1.06 -4.01 23.85
CA LEU A 283 -0.28 -4.99 24.61
C LEU A 283 -0.20 -4.58 26.08
N SER A 284 -0.21 -5.56 26.99
CA SER A 284 0.05 -5.35 28.42
C SER A 284 1.55 -5.12 28.68
N VAL A 285 2.40 -5.73 27.88
CA VAL A 285 3.87 -5.59 27.95
C VAL A 285 4.40 -5.34 26.54
N PRO A 286 4.43 -4.08 26.09
CA PRO A 286 4.98 -3.74 24.78
C PRO A 286 6.50 -3.96 24.76
N GLN A 287 7.05 -4.29 23.59
CA GLN A 287 8.49 -4.31 23.33
C GLN A 287 8.96 -2.93 22.87
N HIS A 288 10.27 -2.68 22.93
CA HIS A 288 10.84 -1.40 22.48
C HIS A 288 10.46 -1.04 21.03
N SER A 289 10.38 -2.02 20.14
CA SER A 289 9.96 -1.82 18.75
C SER A 289 8.49 -1.39 18.58
N ASP A 290 7.65 -1.62 19.60
CA ASP A 290 6.24 -1.20 19.60
C ASP A 290 6.06 0.28 19.96
N GLU A 291 7.11 0.91 20.47
CA GLU A 291 7.16 2.33 20.85
C GLU A 291 7.92 3.18 19.81
N GLU A 292 8.26 2.62 18.66
CA GLU A 292 8.92 3.35 17.59
C GLU A 292 8.01 4.44 17.01
N SER A 293 8.63 5.54 16.59
CA SER A 293 7.92 6.61 15.88
C SER A 293 7.91 6.32 14.38
N ASP A 294 6.75 6.49 13.76
CA ASP A 294 6.57 6.44 12.31
C ASP A 294 5.79 7.68 11.86
N PRO A 295 6.48 8.81 11.60
CA PRO A 295 5.80 10.05 11.23
C PRO A 295 4.96 9.95 9.95
N ALA A 296 5.36 9.08 9.00
CA ALA A 296 4.62 8.88 7.76
C ALA A 296 3.29 8.14 7.98
N LEU A 297 3.18 7.37 9.06
CA LEU A 297 1.96 6.67 9.42
C LEU A 297 0.85 7.64 9.87
N GLY A 298 1.22 8.73 10.55
CA GLY A 298 0.27 9.75 10.97
C GLY A 298 -0.71 9.32 12.06
N THR A 299 -0.49 8.15 12.69
CA THR A 299 -1.29 7.60 13.79
C THR A 299 -0.40 6.81 14.75
N THR A 300 -0.95 6.36 15.89
CA THR A 300 -0.21 5.64 16.92
C THR A 300 0.14 4.23 16.44
N LEU A 301 1.40 3.84 16.59
CA LEU A 301 1.87 2.48 16.42
C LEU A 301 1.61 1.70 17.71
N LEU A 302 1.02 0.52 17.61
CA LEU A 302 0.63 -0.33 18.75
C LEU A 302 1.44 -1.63 18.83
N LEU A 303 1.96 -2.10 17.70
CA LEU A 303 2.89 -3.22 17.61
C LEU A 303 3.75 -3.06 16.36
N ARG A 304 5.07 -3.31 16.50
CA ARG A 304 5.97 -3.51 15.38
C ARG A 304 6.92 -4.67 15.67
N ARG A 305 6.95 -5.64 14.78
CA ARG A 305 7.90 -6.77 14.82
C ARG A 305 8.60 -6.91 13.49
N ARG A 306 9.82 -7.40 13.53
CA ARG A 306 10.63 -7.64 12.32
C ARG A 306 11.14 -9.08 12.31
N SER A 307 11.27 -9.59 11.09
CA SER A 307 11.90 -10.87 10.80
C SER A 307 12.67 -10.72 9.49
N GLY A 308 14.00 -10.78 9.57
CA GLY A 308 14.84 -10.36 8.44
C GLY A 308 14.49 -8.95 7.98
N GLU A 309 14.25 -8.79 6.68
CA GLU A 309 13.81 -7.54 6.07
C GLU A 309 12.27 -7.34 6.10
N SER A 310 11.53 -8.36 6.55
CA SER A 310 10.07 -8.30 6.68
C SER A 310 9.62 -7.70 8.00
N MET A 311 8.43 -7.10 8.01
CA MET A 311 7.86 -6.49 9.22
C MET A 311 6.34 -6.59 9.26
N ILE A 312 5.81 -6.53 10.48
CA ILE A 312 4.39 -6.24 10.73
C ILE A 312 4.26 -4.98 11.55
N THR A 313 3.22 -4.21 11.28
CA THR A 313 2.80 -3.06 12.08
C THR A 313 1.30 -3.11 12.33
N ILE A 314 0.91 -3.05 13.62
CA ILE A 314 -0.46 -2.77 14.02
C ILE A 314 -0.52 -1.32 14.48
N PHE A 315 -1.48 -0.56 13.94
CA PHE A 315 -1.65 0.86 14.22
C PHE A 315 -3.05 1.17 14.75
N GLU A 316 -3.20 2.31 15.40
CA GLU A 316 -4.49 2.84 15.82
C GLU A 316 -5.30 3.29 14.60
N GLY A 317 -6.31 2.51 14.22
CA GLY A 317 -7.09 2.72 13.00
C GLY A 317 -7.92 1.49 12.66
N GLY A 318 -8.63 1.57 11.54
CA GLY A 318 -9.55 0.53 11.06
C GLY A 318 -9.08 -0.15 9.77
N HIS A 319 -10.04 -0.38 8.86
CA HIS A 319 -9.80 -1.03 7.57
C HIS A 319 -9.30 -0.02 6.53
N GLU A 320 -8.06 0.43 6.68
CA GLU A 320 -7.48 1.52 5.90
C GLU A 320 -5.99 1.30 5.58
N SER A 321 -5.42 2.18 4.77
CA SER A 321 -4.00 2.18 4.42
C SER A 321 -3.42 3.59 4.43
N HIS A 322 -2.11 3.68 4.67
CA HIS A 322 -1.34 4.91 4.68
C HIS A 322 -0.27 4.87 3.56
N PRO A 323 -0.58 5.36 2.35
CA PRO A 323 0.35 5.31 1.22
C PRO A 323 1.72 5.90 1.52
N ALA A 324 1.80 6.98 2.29
CA ALA A 324 3.08 7.62 2.66
C ALA A 324 4.02 6.64 3.37
N SER A 325 3.56 5.94 4.43
CA SER A 325 4.36 4.92 5.14
C SER A 325 4.76 3.76 4.23
N ALA A 326 3.82 3.28 3.40
CA ALA A 326 4.10 2.21 2.46
C ALA A 326 5.20 2.61 1.47
N MET A 327 5.10 3.81 0.88
CA MET A 327 6.05 4.29 -0.12
C MET A 327 7.42 4.60 0.48
N GLU A 328 7.48 5.11 1.71
CA GLU A 328 8.75 5.30 2.43
C GLU A 328 9.43 3.96 2.66
N TRP A 329 8.70 2.98 3.17
CA TRP A 329 9.25 1.64 3.41
C TRP A 329 9.68 0.96 2.09
N LEU A 330 8.84 0.96 1.05
CA LEU A 330 9.17 0.37 -0.26
C LEU A 330 10.40 1.04 -0.88
N SER A 331 10.51 2.37 -0.80
CA SER A 331 11.65 3.12 -1.38
C SER A 331 12.99 2.76 -0.74
N SER A 332 12.97 2.27 0.50
CA SER A 332 14.17 1.80 1.21
C SER A 332 14.64 0.41 0.77
N LYS A 333 13.85 -0.32 -0.03
CA LYS A 333 14.13 -1.71 -0.42
C LYS A 333 14.64 -1.81 -1.84
N ARG A 334 15.63 -2.68 -2.03
CA ARG A 334 16.16 -3.05 -3.34
C ARG A 334 16.49 -4.53 -3.35
N ARG A 335 16.13 -5.21 -4.44
CA ARG A 335 16.58 -6.58 -4.64
C ARG A 335 18.07 -6.61 -4.97
N ALA A 336 18.82 -7.53 -4.38
CA ALA A 336 20.19 -7.78 -4.79
C ALA A 336 20.24 -8.18 -6.27
N VAL A 337 21.24 -7.71 -7.01
CA VAL A 337 21.45 -8.17 -8.39
C VAL A 337 21.93 -9.61 -8.31
N SER A 338 21.10 -10.55 -8.73
CA SER A 338 21.58 -11.91 -9.01
C SER A 338 22.53 -11.83 -10.20
N THR A 339 23.78 -12.23 -10.01
CA THR A 339 24.80 -12.33 -11.09
C THR A 339 24.55 -13.54 -11.99
N HIS A 340 23.43 -14.23 -11.83
CA HIS A 340 23.04 -15.40 -12.63
C HIS A 340 21.76 -15.07 -13.41
N TRP A 341 21.97 -14.76 -14.69
CA TRP A 341 20.97 -14.80 -15.74
C TRP A 341 21.15 -16.06 -16.57
#